data_b51fe3bdff300e1dbb3053e295d92846
#
_entry.id   b51fe3bdff300e1dbb3053e295d92846
#
_cell.length_a   1.000
_cell.length_b   1.000
_cell.length_c   1.000
_cell.angle_alpha   90.00
_cell.angle_beta   90.00
_cell.angle_gamma   90.00
#
_symmetry.space_group_name_H-M   'P 1'
#
loop_
_entity.id
_entity.type
_entity.pdbx_description
1 polymer ?
#
loop_
_entity_poly.entity_id
_entity_poly.type
_entity_poly.pdbx_seq_one_letter_code
_entity_poly.pdbx_strand_id
1 'polypeptide(L)'
;MNTVLFGIKGCGKTTFGKLVAKKKGCAFIDTDILIEKIYQINRHKKLSCREIFKEAGPLTFRALEYEVIQSLQDVQNSVIAVGGGAMLLYENVEALRKKSHLIYLFLDQEVLKKRVLAEDPLPVFINPNDPESSFDKMYSERDDFYQKITNQKLDITSMKEEKIVEKICEMTKSVKQ
;
A
#
# COMPACT_ATOMS: atom_id res chain seq x y z
N MET A 1 3.84 5.01 17.85
CA MET A 1 2.90 4.40 16.88
C MET A 1 3.47 4.51 15.47
N ASN A 2 3.18 3.56 14.60
CA ASN A 2 3.56 3.62 13.18
C ASN A 2 2.58 4.46 12.37
N THR A 3 2.99 4.81 11.15
CA THR A 3 2.15 5.40 10.12
C THR A 3 2.05 4.41 8.97
N VAL A 4 0.88 3.85 8.72
CA VAL A 4 0.64 2.93 7.60
C VAL A 4 -0.03 3.68 6.47
N LEU A 5 0.61 3.69 5.30
CA LEU A 5 0.06 4.25 4.07
C LEU A 5 -0.47 3.10 3.20
N PHE A 6 -1.75 3.15 2.87
CA PHE A 6 -2.38 2.19 1.99
C PHE A 6 -3.24 2.88 0.93
N GLY A 7 -3.65 2.13 -0.06
CA GLY A 7 -4.41 2.63 -1.20
C GLY A 7 -4.09 1.83 -2.46
N ILE A 8 -4.77 2.13 -3.55
CA ILE A 8 -4.63 1.42 -4.83
C ILE A 8 -3.20 1.62 -5.38
N LYS A 9 -2.69 0.64 -6.12
CA LYS A 9 -1.39 0.76 -6.82
C LYS A 9 -1.36 2.03 -7.67
N GLY A 10 -0.21 2.73 -7.67
CA GLY A 10 -0.04 3.97 -8.41
C GLY A 10 -0.41 5.25 -7.64
N CYS A 11 -1.04 5.18 -6.45
CA CYS A 11 -1.39 6.38 -5.67
C CYS A 11 -0.20 7.03 -4.92
N GLY A 12 1.01 6.49 -4.99
CA GLY A 12 2.22 7.15 -4.45
C GLY A 12 2.64 6.76 -3.04
N LYS A 13 2.15 5.65 -2.47
CA LYS A 13 2.49 5.18 -1.10
C LYS A 13 3.98 5.14 -0.81
N THR A 14 4.76 4.51 -1.69
CA THR A 14 6.21 4.38 -1.53
C THR A 14 6.90 5.75 -1.58
N THR A 15 6.50 6.62 -2.50
CA THR A 15 7.06 7.98 -2.65
C THR A 15 6.79 8.81 -1.41
N PHE A 16 5.51 8.96 -1.04
CA PHE A 16 5.14 9.75 0.12
C PHE A 16 5.62 9.11 1.43
N GLY A 17 5.65 7.78 1.52
CA GLY A 17 6.17 7.07 2.67
C GLY A 17 7.63 7.41 2.97
N LYS A 18 8.48 7.42 1.94
CA LYS A 18 9.89 7.82 2.08
C LYS A 18 10.04 9.27 2.53
N LEU A 19 9.27 10.19 1.93
CA LEU A 19 9.31 11.62 2.28
C LEU A 19 8.82 11.88 3.70
N VAL A 20 7.74 11.23 4.12
CA VAL A 20 7.20 11.32 5.47
C VAL A 20 8.19 10.75 6.49
N ALA A 21 8.78 9.58 6.22
CA ALA A 21 9.78 8.98 7.09
C ALA A 21 11.00 9.89 7.27
N LYS A 22 11.50 10.46 6.17
CA LYS A 22 12.59 11.46 6.21
C LYS A 22 12.20 12.67 7.05
N LYS A 23 11.00 13.24 6.87
CA LYS A 23 10.53 14.41 7.63
C LYS A 23 10.33 14.10 9.11
N LYS A 24 9.91 12.88 9.46
CA LYS A 24 9.73 12.42 10.86
C LYS A 24 11.01 11.91 11.51
N GLY A 25 12.10 11.74 10.78
CA GLY A 25 13.35 11.15 11.28
C GLY A 25 13.18 9.69 11.73
N CYS A 26 12.39 8.89 11.02
CA CYS A 26 12.09 7.51 11.36
C CYS A 26 12.32 6.54 10.18
N ALA A 27 12.23 5.24 10.44
CA ALA A 27 12.41 4.22 9.41
C ALA A 27 11.27 4.21 8.39
N PHE A 28 11.58 3.87 7.14
CA PHE A 28 10.62 3.56 6.08
C PHE A 28 10.66 2.08 5.76
N ILE A 29 9.50 1.46 5.69
CA ILE A 29 9.31 0.04 5.37
C ILE A 29 8.34 -0.06 4.19
N ASP A 30 8.73 -0.82 3.16
CA ASP A 30 7.86 -1.18 2.05
C ASP A 30 7.62 -2.69 2.09
N THR A 31 6.35 -3.09 2.24
CA THR A 31 6.02 -4.52 2.37
C THR A 31 6.30 -5.31 1.11
N ASP A 32 6.23 -4.68 -0.07
CA ASP A 32 6.55 -5.36 -1.33
C ASP A 32 8.03 -5.76 -1.36
N ILE A 33 8.93 -4.89 -0.86
CA ILE A 33 10.37 -5.21 -0.73
C ILE A 33 10.61 -6.36 0.26
N LEU A 34 9.83 -6.42 1.35
CA LEU A 34 9.95 -7.51 2.32
C LEU A 34 9.48 -8.85 1.73
N ILE A 35 8.38 -8.85 0.96
CA ILE A 35 7.90 -10.04 0.24
C ILE A 35 8.98 -10.57 -0.71
N GLU A 36 9.60 -9.69 -1.51
CA GLU A 36 10.66 -10.08 -2.43
C GLU A 36 11.87 -10.71 -1.70
N LYS A 37 12.26 -10.13 -0.56
CA LYS A 37 13.35 -10.65 0.28
C LYS A 37 13.01 -12.03 0.87
N ILE A 38 11.83 -12.20 1.46
CA ILE A 38 11.40 -13.47 2.05
C ILE A 38 11.33 -14.54 0.95
N TYR A 39 10.75 -14.22 -0.19
CA TYR A 39 10.69 -15.15 -1.32
C TYR A 39 12.09 -15.54 -1.81
N GLN A 40 13.01 -14.57 -1.91
CA GLN A 40 14.40 -14.83 -2.30
C GLN A 40 15.10 -15.77 -1.31
N ILE A 41 14.89 -15.58 -0.01
CA ILE A 41 15.48 -16.46 1.02
C ILE A 41 14.90 -17.87 0.92
N ASN A 42 13.58 -18.00 0.82
CA ASN A 42 12.89 -19.27 0.86
C ASN A 42 13.01 -20.08 -0.44
N ARG A 43 13.16 -19.43 -1.58
CA ARG A 43 13.18 -20.06 -2.90
C ARG A 43 14.50 -19.91 -3.65
N HIS A 44 15.47 -19.20 -3.09
CA HIS A 44 16.76 -18.87 -3.73
C HIS A 44 16.60 -18.20 -5.11
N LYS A 45 15.47 -17.48 -5.31
CA LYS A 45 15.14 -16.77 -6.53
C LYS A 45 14.89 -15.29 -6.23
N LYS A 46 15.58 -14.40 -6.93
CA LYS A 46 15.35 -12.96 -6.85
C LYS A 46 14.31 -12.57 -7.90
N LEU A 47 13.07 -12.37 -7.44
CA LEU A 47 11.92 -11.99 -8.26
C LEU A 47 11.24 -10.76 -7.68
N SER A 48 10.67 -9.94 -8.55
CA SER A 48 9.76 -8.86 -8.17
C SER A 48 8.41 -9.42 -7.67
N CYS A 49 7.66 -8.65 -6.90
CA CYS A 49 6.30 -9.02 -6.47
C CYS A 49 5.41 -9.46 -7.63
N ARG A 50 5.55 -8.82 -8.80
CA ARG A 50 4.83 -9.19 -10.01
C ARG A 50 5.20 -10.59 -10.52
N GLU A 51 6.48 -10.90 -10.56
CA GLU A 51 6.98 -12.21 -10.99
C GLU A 51 6.61 -13.29 -9.99
N ILE A 52 6.71 -13.00 -8.69
CA ILE A 52 6.26 -13.89 -7.61
C ILE A 52 4.77 -14.20 -7.76
N PHE A 53 3.93 -13.17 -8.01
CA PHE A 53 2.50 -13.36 -8.21
C PHE A 53 2.20 -14.28 -9.41
N LYS A 54 2.93 -14.11 -10.52
CA LYS A 54 2.78 -14.94 -11.72
C LYS A 54 3.28 -16.37 -11.51
N GLU A 55 4.43 -16.55 -10.84
CA GLU A 55 5.05 -17.87 -10.66
C GLU A 55 4.33 -18.68 -9.56
N ALA A 56 4.07 -18.07 -8.42
CA ALA A 56 3.55 -18.76 -7.23
C ALA A 56 2.01 -18.71 -7.11
N GLY A 57 1.37 -17.86 -7.89
CA GLY A 57 -0.08 -17.68 -7.88
C GLY A 57 -0.61 -16.75 -6.78
N PRO A 58 -1.88 -16.32 -6.91
CA PRO A 58 -2.48 -15.34 -6.01
C PRO A 58 -2.55 -15.82 -4.56
N LEU A 59 -2.89 -17.07 -4.29
CA LEU A 59 -3.01 -17.59 -2.91
C LEU A 59 -1.67 -17.55 -2.17
N THR A 60 -0.60 -18.01 -2.82
CA THR A 60 0.75 -17.97 -2.22
C THR A 60 1.20 -16.53 -1.99
N PHE A 61 0.91 -15.63 -2.93
CA PHE A 61 1.26 -14.22 -2.77
C PHE A 61 0.53 -13.59 -1.58
N ARG A 62 -0.77 -13.89 -1.39
CA ARG A 62 -1.54 -13.42 -0.22
C ARG A 62 -1.01 -13.98 1.10
N ALA A 63 -0.56 -15.24 1.12
CA ALA A 63 0.10 -15.81 2.30
C ALA A 63 1.40 -15.07 2.64
N LEU A 64 2.21 -14.70 1.64
CA LEU A 64 3.41 -13.89 1.84
C LEU A 64 3.10 -12.48 2.36
N GLU A 65 2.07 -11.82 1.83
CA GLU A 65 1.61 -10.52 2.36
C GLU A 65 1.21 -10.63 3.84
N TYR A 66 0.47 -11.69 4.19
CA TYR A 66 0.09 -11.95 5.58
C TYR A 66 1.33 -12.15 6.46
N GLU A 67 2.24 -13.06 6.08
CA GLU A 67 3.47 -13.34 6.82
C GLU A 67 4.29 -12.07 7.07
N VAL A 68 4.51 -11.27 6.03
CA VAL A 68 5.22 -10.00 6.14
C VAL A 68 4.52 -9.06 7.13
N ILE A 69 3.21 -8.89 7.05
CA ILE A 69 2.49 -7.98 7.94
C ILE A 69 2.53 -8.48 9.39
N GLN A 70 2.40 -9.80 9.63
CA GLN A 70 2.55 -10.36 10.97
C GLN A 70 3.96 -10.11 11.54
N SER A 71 5.00 -10.15 10.71
CA SER A 71 6.37 -9.87 11.16
C SER A 71 6.59 -8.42 11.60
N LEU A 72 5.68 -7.50 11.24
CA LEU A 72 5.77 -6.08 11.61
C LEU A 72 5.15 -5.73 12.97
N GLN A 73 4.61 -6.71 13.71
CA GLN A 73 3.87 -6.45 14.97
C GLN A 73 4.72 -5.75 16.04
N ASP A 74 6.03 -5.97 16.06
CA ASP A 74 6.95 -5.35 17.03
C ASP A 74 7.61 -4.08 16.51
N VAL A 75 7.39 -3.74 15.25
CA VAL A 75 7.90 -2.50 14.66
C VAL A 75 7.21 -1.30 15.27
N GLN A 76 8.00 -0.29 15.60
CA GLN A 76 7.52 0.97 16.18
C GLN A 76 8.21 2.16 15.49
N ASN A 77 7.56 3.32 15.58
CA ASN A 77 8.08 4.59 15.05
C ASN A 77 8.59 4.48 13.60
N SER A 78 7.76 3.93 12.73
CA SER A 78 8.09 3.72 11.33
C SER A 78 6.95 4.18 10.42
N VAL A 79 7.28 4.51 9.18
CA VAL A 79 6.31 4.69 8.10
C VAL A 79 6.32 3.42 7.26
N ILE A 80 5.15 2.81 7.09
CA ILE A 80 4.98 1.53 6.40
C ILE A 80 4.10 1.76 5.17
N ALA A 81 4.62 1.48 3.99
CA ALA A 81 3.84 1.40 2.76
C ALA A 81 3.42 -0.06 2.53
N VAL A 82 2.13 -0.33 2.39
CA VAL A 82 1.62 -1.69 2.17
C VAL A 82 1.23 -1.91 0.72
N GLY A 83 1.39 -3.15 0.24
CA GLY A 83 0.98 -3.57 -1.10
C GLY A 83 -0.48 -3.23 -1.39
N GLY A 84 -0.80 -2.92 -2.67
CA GLY A 84 -2.13 -2.44 -3.05
C GLY A 84 -3.29 -3.40 -2.78
N GLY A 85 -3.04 -4.66 -2.49
CA GLY A 85 -4.06 -5.66 -2.14
C GLY A 85 -3.97 -6.16 -0.69
N ALA A 86 -2.92 -5.80 0.04
CA ALA A 86 -2.65 -6.32 1.38
C ALA A 86 -3.77 -6.01 2.39
N MET A 87 -4.40 -4.84 2.26
CA MET A 87 -5.49 -4.40 3.15
C MET A 87 -6.84 -5.06 2.84
N LEU A 88 -6.95 -5.87 1.78
CA LEU A 88 -8.17 -6.63 1.48
C LEU A 88 -8.35 -7.84 2.41
N LEU A 89 -7.32 -8.24 3.12
CA LEU A 89 -7.38 -9.28 4.15
C LEU A 89 -7.62 -8.63 5.51
N TYR A 90 -8.72 -8.99 6.16
CA TYR A 90 -9.14 -8.39 7.44
C TYR A 90 -8.10 -8.57 8.54
N GLU A 91 -7.45 -9.72 8.60
CA GLU A 91 -6.39 -10.05 9.57
C GLU A 91 -5.19 -9.09 9.44
N ASN A 92 -4.86 -8.67 8.23
CA ASN A 92 -3.81 -7.68 7.99
C ASN A 92 -4.21 -6.30 8.52
N VAL A 93 -5.48 -5.91 8.30
CA VAL A 93 -6.02 -4.64 8.81
C VAL A 93 -5.94 -4.62 10.33
N GLU A 94 -6.39 -5.68 11.00
CA GLU A 94 -6.39 -5.78 12.46
C GLU A 94 -4.97 -5.80 13.05
N ALA A 95 -4.05 -6.51 12.41
CA ALA A 95 -2.65 -6.54 12.85
C ALA A 95 -2.01 -5.13 12.82
N LEU A 96 -2.24 -4.39 11.72
CA LEU A 96 -1.68 -3.05 11.55
C LEU A 96 -2.38 -2.00 12.43
N ARG A 97 -3.69 -2.10 12.60
CA ARG A 97 -4.51 -1.12 13.36
C ARG A 97 -4.08 -1.00 14.81
N LYS A 98 -3.66 -2.08 15.44
CA LYS A 98 -3.30 -2.12 16.88
C LYS A 98 -2.22 -1.11 17.28
N LYS A 99 -1.26 -0.84 16.40
CA LYS A 99 -0.07 -0.03 16.71
C LYS A 99 0.20 1.07 15.67
N SER A 100 -0.78 1.38 14.81
CA SER A 100 -0.55 2.30 13.68
C SER A 100 -1.73 3.22 13.39
N HIS A 101 -1.43 4.42 12.88
CA HIS A 101 -2.38 5.24 12.15
C HIS A 101 -2.52 4.70 10.74
N LEU A 102 -3.73 4.29 10.35
CA LEU A 102 -4.01 3.79 9.00
C LEU A 102 -4.48 4.95 8.13
N ILE A 103 -3.68 5.37 7.16
CA ILE A 103 -4.01 6.47 6.25
C ILE A 103 -4.27 5.93 4.85
N TYR A 104 -5.51 6.11 4.39
CA TYR A 104 -5.89 5.82 3.01
C TYR A 104 -5.47 6.98 2.10
N LEU A 105 -4.49 6.75 1.23
CA LEU A 105 -4.14 7.69 0.17
C LEU A 105 -5.09 7.49 -1.01
N PHE A 106 -6.07 8.37 -1.09
CA PHE A 106 -7.05 8.39 -2.17
C PHE A 106 -6.53 9.23 -3.32
N LEU A 107 -6.63 8.71 -4.53
CA LEU A 107 -6.40 9.41 -5.78
C LEU A 107 -7.62 9.20 -6.68
N ASP A 108 -8.11 10.27 -7.30
CA ASP A 108 -9.23 10.22 -8.22
C ASP A 108 -9.10 9.10 -9.25
N GLN A 109 -10.23 8.47 -9.57
CA GLN A 109 -10.28 7.27 -10.41
C GLN A 109 -9.66 7.52 -11.79
N GLU A 110 -10.01 8.61 -12.45
CA GLU A 110 -9.54 8.90 -13.80
C GLU A 110 -8.04 9.22 -13.83
N VAL A 111 -7.56 9.93 -12.80
CA VAL A 111 -6.14 10.22 -12.64
C VAL A 111 -5.35 8.94 -12.40
N LEU A 112 -5.86 8.07 -11.54
CA LEU A 112 -5.20 6.81 -11.23
C LEU A 112 -5.27 5.82 -12.40
N LYS A 113 -6.41 5.77 -13.11
CA LYS A 113 -6.60 4.94 -14.31
C LYS A 113 -5.53 5.24 -15.35
N LYS A 114 -5.33 6.51 -15.68
CA LYS A 114 -4.29 6.94 -16.63
C LYS A 114 -2.89 6.48 -16.20
N ARG A 115 -2.55 6.56 -14.92
CA ARG A 115 -1.25 6.10 -14.39
C ARG A 115 -1.09 4.59 -14.49
N VAL A 116 -2.10 3.85 -14.06
CA VAL A 116 -2.04 2.38 -14.00
C VAL A 116 -2.06 1.75 -15.37
N LEU A 117 -2.88 2.26 -16.30
CA LEU A 117 -2.96 1.75 -17.66
C LEU A 117 -1.79 2.19 -18.55
N ALA A 118 -0.99 3.17 -18.13
CA ALA A 118 0.26 3.53 -18.81
C ALA A 118 1.44 2.63 -18.42
N GLU A 119 1.28 1.72 -17.45
CA GLU A 119 2.34 0.77 -17.09
C GLU A 119 2.50 -0.29 -18.21
N ASP A 120 3.73 -0.54 -18.62
CA ASP A 120 4.09 -1.64 -19.53
C ASP A 120 5.15 -2.54 -18.86
N PRO A 121 4.80 -3.76 -18.62
CA PRO A 121 3.52 -4.45 -18.82
C PRO A 121 2.47 -4.05 -17.78
N LEU A 122 1.17 -4.15 -18.15
CA LEU A 122 0.03 -3.86 -17.25
C LEU A 122 0.12 -4.64 -15.93
N PRO A 123 -0.36 -4.07 -14.81
CA PRO A 123 -0.41 -4.79 -13.53
C PRO A 123 -1.17 -6.12 -13.63
N VAL A 124 -0.76 -7.11 -12.83
CA VAL A 124 -1.31 -8.48 -12.87
C VAL A 124 -2.80 -8.59 -12.54
N PHE A 125 -3.38 -7.57 -11.92
CA PHE A 125 -4.79 -7.50 -11.59
C PHE A 125 -5.65 -6.81 -12.67
N ILE A 126 -5.03 -6.36 -13.75
CA ILE A 126 -5.72 -5.77 -14.91
C ILE A 126 -5.84 -6.82 -16.01
N ASN A 127 -7.06 -6.99 -16.52
CA ASN A 127 -7.30 -7.85 -17.68
C ASN A 127 -6.78 -7.16 -18.96
N PRO A 128 -5.77 -7.71 -19.64
CA PRO A 128 -5.20 -7.07 -20.82
C PRO A 128 -6.16 -7.01 -22.01
N ASN A 129 -7.21 -7.85 -22.03
CA ASN A 129 -8.23 -7.85 -23.11
C ASN A 129 -9.33 -6.80 -22.88
N ASP A 130 -9.49 -6.31 -21.64
CA ASP A 130 -10.42 -5.25 -21.28
C ASP A 130 -9.85 -4.46 -20.09
N PRO A 131 -8.80 -3.64 -20.33
CA PRO A 131 -8.08 -3.00 -19.25
C PRO A 131 -8.89 -1.91 -18.53
N GLU A 132 -9.70 -1.15 -19.27
CA GLU A 132 -10.48 -0.05 -18.69
C GLU A 132 -11.56 -0.56 -17.74
N SER A 133 -12.41 -1.45 -18.21
CA SER A 133 -13.52 -2.02 -17.40
C SER A 133 -12.99 -2.81 -16.21
N SER A 134 -11.91 -3.57 -16.39
CA SER A 134 -11.28 -4.29 -15.28
C SER A 134 -10.65 -3.36 -14.23
N PHE A 135 -10.11 -2.22 -14.67
CA PHE A 135 -9.63 -1.19 -13.74
C PHE A 135 -10.80 -0.58 -12.95
N ASP A 136 -11.87 -0.16 -13.64
CA ASP A 136 -13.02 0.49 -13.01
C ASP A 136 -13.66 -0.41 -11.96
N LYS A 137 -13.85 -1.68 -12.28
CA LYS A 137 -14.35 -2.67 -11.33
C LYS A 137 -13.43 -2.80 -10.10
N MET A 138 -12.14 -3.02 -10.33
CA MET A 138 -11.14 -3.15 -9.27
C MET A 138 -11.08 -1.88 -8.40
N TYR A 139 -11.15 -0.70 -9.02
CA TYR A 139 -11.10 0.58 -8.30
C TYR A 139 -12.31 0.72 -7.37
N SER A 140 -13.52 0.55 -7.90
CA SER A 140 -14.76 0.68 -7.12
C SER A 140 -14.78 -0.28 -5.93
N GLU A 141 -14.51 -1.58 -6.16
CA GLU A 141 -14.48 -2.58 -5.09
C GLU A 141 -13.48 -2.24 -3.98
N ARG A 142 -12.29 -1.75 -4.35
CA ARG A 142 -11.24 -1.43 -3.37
C ARG A 142 -11.49 -0.11 -2.67
N ASP A 143 -11.95 0.93 -3.36
CA ASP A 143 -12.25 2.22 -2.74
C ASP A 143 -13.35 2.08 -1.69
N ASP A 144 -14.43 1.37 -2.04
CA ASP A 144 -15.53 1.06 -1.12
C ASP A 144 -15.05 0.33 0.14
N PHE A 145 -14.14 -0.62 -0.02
CA PHE A 145 -13.56 -1.36 1.10
C PHE A 145 -12.63 -0.49 1.93
N TYR A 146 -11.72 0.26 1.30
CA TYR A 146 -10.72 1.07 2.01
C TYR A 146 -11.36 2.19 2.82
N GLN A 147 -12.46 2.77 2.35
CA GLN A 147 -13.21 3.77 3.11
C GLN A 147 -13.83 3.20 4.39
N LYS A 148 -14.14 1.90 4.42
CA LYS A 148 -14.73 1.23 5.61
C LYS A 148 -13.70 0.88 6.67
N ILE A 149 -12.43 0.71 6.31
CA ILE A 149 -11.39 0.28 7.26
C ILE A 149 -10.67 1.44 7.96
N THR A 150 -10.88 2.68 7.55
CA THR A 150 -10.34 3.86 8.24
C THR A 150 -11.18 5.09 8.01
N ASN A 151 -11.19 5.99 9.01
CA ASN A 151 -11.71 7.35 8.87
C ASN A 151 -10.62 8.36 8.46
N GLN A 152 -9.38 7.93 8.29
CA GLN A 152 -8.24 8.77 7.89
C GLN A 152 -8.00 8.66 6.38
N LYS A 153 -8.95 9.16 5.57
CA LYS A 153 -8.80 9.31 4.12
C LYS A 153 -8.13 10.65 3.80
N LEU A 154 -7.08 10.61 3.00
CA LEU A 154 -6.42 11.79 2.45
C LEU A 154 -6.56 11.79 0.93
N ASP A 155 -7.39 12.69 0.40
CA ASP A 155 -7.48 12.94 -1.03
C ASP A 155 -6.28 13.76 -1.50
N ILE A 156 -5.46 13.15 -2.35
CA ILE A 156 -4.22 13.73 -2.87
C ILE A 156 -4.34 14.20 -4.32
N THR A 157 -5.53 14.14 -4.92
CA THR A 157 -5.76 14.35 -6.36
C THR A 157 -5.20 15.67 -6.88
N SER A 158 -5.45 16.77 -6.16
CA SER A 158 -5.02 18.12 -6.55
C SER A 158 -3.96 18.72 -5.63
N MET A 159 -3.39 17.92 -4.71
CA MET A 159 -2.44 18.43 -3.73
C MET A 159 -1.01 18.41 -4.25
N LYS A 160 -0.23 19.42 -3.91
CA LYS A 160 1.22 19.43 -4.10
C LYS A 160 1.90 18.45 -3.13
N GLU A 161 3.05 17.89 -3.55
CA GLU A 161 3.79 16.89 -2.79
C GLU A 161 4.10 17.33 -1.36
N GLU A 162 4.60 18.55 -1.18
CA GLU A 162 4.96 19.08 0.14
C GLU A 162 3.74 19.10 1.08
N LYS A 163 2.57 19.48 0.52
CA LYS A 163 1.33 19.55 1.30
C LYS A 163 0.81 18.18 1.70
N ILE A 164 0.96 17.18 0.81
CA ILE A 164 0.61 15.79 1.12
C ILE A 164 1.45 15.29 2.31
N VAL A 165 2.77 15.51 2.25
CA VAL A 165 3.69 15.11 3.33
C VAL A 165 3.35 15.81 4.65
N GLU A 166 3.03 17.10 4.63
CA GLU A 166 2.59 17.85 5.81
C GLU A 166 1.32 17.26 6.41
N LYS A 167 0.30 17.02 5.58
CA LYS A 167 -0.98 16.47 6.02
C LYS A 167 -0.82 15.09 6.65
N ILE A 168 -0.03 14.20 6.05
CA ILE A 168 0.24 12.89 6.64
C ILE A 168 0.92 13.05 8.02
N CYS A 169 1.89 13.97 8.15
CA CYS A 169 2.53 14.23 9.43
C CYS A 169 1.54 14.81 10.47
N GLU A 170 0.61 15.69 10.06
CA GLU A 170 -0.43 16.24 10.93
C GLU A 170 -1.39 15.15 11.43
N MET A 171 -1.87 14.29 10.53
CA MET A 171 -2.81 13.19 10.84
C MET A 171 -2.22 12.15 11.81
N THR A 172 -0.89 12.10 11.93
CA THR A 172 -0.18 11.14 12.80
C THR A 172 0.42 11.80 14.06
N LYS A 173 0.16 13.09 14.29
CA LYS A 173 0.51 13.71 15.58
C LYS A 173 -0.41 13.14 16.65
N SER A 174 0.16 12.49 17.65
CA SER A 174 -0.59 12.16 18.87
C SER A 174 -1.16 13.46 19.43
N VAL A 175 -2.47 13.52 19.63
CA VAL A 175 -3.07 14.58 20.44
C VAL A 175 -2.42 14.43 21.80
N LYS A 176 -1.55 15.37 22.19
CA LYS A 176 -1.07 15.44 23.57
C LYS A 176 -2.29 15.69 24.45
N GLN A 177 -2.76 14.66 25.11
CA GLN A 177 -3.67 14.80 26.25
C GLN A 177 -2.92 15.47 27.40
#